data_1141b3159cf6dd71e1106fa956a0c8f7
#
_entry.id   1141b3159cf6dd71e1106fa956a0c8f7
#
_cell.length_a   1.000
_cell.length_b   1.000
_cell.length_c   1.000
_cell.angle_alpha   90.00
_cell.angle_beta   90.00
_cell.angle_gamma   90.00
#
_symmetry.space_group_name_H-M   'P 1'
#
loop_
_entity.id
_entity.type
_entity.pdbx_description
1 polymer ?
#
loop_
_entity_poly.entity_id
_entity_poly.type
_entity_poly.pdbx_seq_one_letter_code
_entity_poly.pdbx_strand_id
1 'polypeptide(L)'
;MTRNEFISEMNHQVKLVRTEYGFTQDMMAKTLGISKKTLVEIEKGRASLGWTGAVALCTIFRASQVLAGVLGGEATDMILALAFEDATPNYPKTMGGKIWWNQMGEYRGYKIQQNMISGHYRALNQEDERVYSSFELEKVKGHLDQLNPAW
;
A
#
# COMPACT_ATOMS: atom_id res chain seq x y z
N MET A 1 6.72 18.13 10.54
CA MET A 1 5.46 17.40 10.85
C MET A 1 5.69 16.46 12.03
N THR A 2 4.84 16.51 13.01
CA THR A 2 4.87 15.58 14.15
C THR A 2 3.99 14.36 13.84
N ARG A 3 4.14 13.30 14.66
CA ARG A 3 3.29 12.10 14.54
C ARG A 3 1.79 12.45 14.69
N ASN A 4 1.45 13.32 15.61
CA ASN A 4 0.05 13.75 15.81
C ASN A 4 -0.48 14.55 14.62
N GLU A 5 0.31 15.42 14.05
CA GLU A 5 -0.05 16.17 12.84
C GLU A 5 -0.26 15.23 11.65
N PHE A 6 0.60 14.22 11.50
CA PHE A 6 0.45 13.19 10.47
C PHE A 6 -0.86 12.42 10.63
N ILE A 7 -1.18 11.96 11.85
CA ILE A 7 -2.42 11.24 12.14
C ILE A 7 -3.63 12.13 11.82
N SER A 8 -3.59 13.38 12.24
CA SER A 8 -4.68 14.35 11.98
C SER A 8 -4.87 14.56 10.47
N GLU A 9 -3.78 14.71 9.74
CA GLU A 9 -3.85 14.88 8.28
C GLU A 9 -4.45 13.63 7.62
N MET A 10 -4.03 12.45 8.02
CA MET A 10 -4.57 11.20 7.47
C MET A 10 -6.07 11.04 7.77
N ASN A 11 -6.52 11.42 8.96
CA ASN A 11 -7.94 11.42 9.30
C ASN A 11 -8.76 12.29 8.33
N HIS A 12 -8.23 13.46 7.94
CA HIS A 12 -8.89 14.36 7.00
C HIS A 12 -8.91 13.80 5.56
N GLN A 13 -7.97 12.92 5.21
CA GLN A 13 -7.83 12.43 3.84
C GLN A 13 -8.58 11.12 3.56
N VAL A 14 -9.00 10.39 4.60
CA VAL A 14 -9.64 9.06 4.44
C VAL A 14 -10.78 9.07 3.43
N LYS A 15 -11.70 10.01 3.57
CA LYS A 15 -12.88 10.12 2.69
C LYS A 15 -12.49 10.44 1.25
N LEU A 16 -11.50 11.31 1.07
CA LEU A 16 -11.01 11.68 -0.27
C LEU A 16 -10.31 10.51 -0.95
N VAL A 17 -9.48 9.75 -0.23
CA VAL A 17 -8.84 8.54 -0.73
C VAL A 17 -9.90 7.50 -1.09
N ARG A 18 -10.90 7.30 -0.24
CA ARG A 18 -12.02 6.39 -0.51
C ARG A 18 -12.73 6.76 -1.80
N THR A 19 -13.02 8.04 -1.98
CA THR A 19 -13.70 8.56 -3.17
C THR A 19 -12.83 8.42 -4.42
N GLU A 20 -11.52 8.70 -4.30
CA GLU A 20 -10.54 8.52 -5.38
C GLU A 20 -10.56 7.08 -5.91
N TYR A 21 -10.66 6.10 -5.02
CA TYR A 21 -10.67 4.67 -5.39
C TYR A 21 -12.06 4.13 -5.74
N GLY A 22 -13.10 4.97 -5.66
CA GLY A 22 -14.47 4.55 -5.94
C GLY A 22 -15.02 3.56 -4.91
N PHE A 23 -14.53 3.57 -3.69
CA PHE A 23 -14.91 2.64 -2.64
C PHE A 23 -16.14 3.13 -1.87
N THR A 24 -17.04 2.19 -1.54
CA THR A 24 -18.08 2.41 -0.52
C THR A 24 -17.43 2.44 0.87
N GLN A 25 -18.16 2.95 1.86
CA GLN A 25 -17.69 2.90 3.25
C GLN A 25 -17.46 1.47 3.72
N ASP A 26 -18.30 0.51 3.32
CA ASP A 26 -18.11 -0.90 3.66
C ASP A 26 -16.80 -1.45 3.07
N MET A 27 -16.53 -1.17 1.82
CA MET A 27 -15.28 -1.59 1.15
C MET A 27 -14.06 -1.00 1.82
N MET A 28 -14.10 0.31 2.10
CA MET A 28 -12.99 1.02 2.74
C MET A 28 -12.71 0.50 4.15
N ALA A 29 -13.76 0.30 4.94
CA ALA A 29 -13.65 -0.23 6.30
C ALA A 29 -13.01 -1.62 6.29
N LYS A 30 -13.48 -2.50 5.41
CA LYS A 30 -12.93 -3.84 5.23
C LYS A 30 -11.46 -3.80 4.81
N THR A 31 -11.12 -2.92 3.87
CA THR A 31 -9.75 -2.76 3.37
C THR A 31 -8.81 -2.28 4.47
N LEU A 32 -9.24 -1.35 5.30
CA LEU A 32 -8.45 -0.83 6.42
C LEU A 32 -8.47 -1.72 7.67
N GLY A 33 -9.34 -2.74 7.71
CA GLY A 33 -9.46 -3.63 8.87
C GLY A 33 -10.17 -3.01 10.07
N ILE A 34 -11.09 -2.08 9.84
CA ILE A 34 -11.90 -1.41 10.88
C ILE A 34 -13.39 -1.65 10.61
N SER A 35 -14.24 -1.39 11.62
CA SER A 35 -15.68 -1.46 11.43
C SER A 35 -16.18 -0.28 10.60
N LYS A 36 -17.31 -0.49 9.90
CA LYS A 36 -17.97 0.60 9.16
C LYS A 36 -18.32 1.76 10.10
N LYS A 37 -18.80 1.45 11.30
CA LYS A 37 -19.13 2.46 12.32
C LYS A 37 -17.93 3.34 12.65
N THR A 38 -16.78 2.72 12.88
CA THR A 38 -15.52 3.43 13.14
C THR A 38 -15.13 4.32 11.96
N LEU A 39 -15.20 3.80 10.73
CA LEU A 39 -14.90 4.58 9.54
C LEU A 39 -15.80 5.80 9.41
N VAL A 40 -17.12 5.64 9.61
CA VAL A 40 -18.09 6.72 9.56
C VAL A 40 -17.73 7.81 10.59
N GLU A 41 -17.36 7.41 11.80
CA GLU A 41 -16.96 8.37 12.85
C GLU A 41 -15.66 9.09 12.51
N ILE A 42 -14.68 8.40 11.88
CA ILE A 42 -13.44 9.03 11.41
C ILE A 42 -13.76 10.07 10.32
N GLU A 43 -14.59 9.72 9.34
CA GLU A 43 -14.97 10.63 8.26
C GLU A 43 -15.73 11.86 8.77
N LYS A 44 -16.44 11.72 9.89
CA LYS A 44 -17.14 12.84 10.56
C LYS A 44 -16.26 13.66 11.51
N GLY A 45 -15.00 13.26 11.68
CA GLY A 45 -14.08 13.94 12.58
C GLY A 45 -14.28 13.62 14.06
N ARG A 46 -14.99 12.53 14.38
CA ARG A 46 -15.32 12.14 15.76
C ARG A 46 -14.45 10.99 16.29
N ALA A 47 -13.67 10.37 15.44
CA ALA A 47 -12.74 9.32 15.80
C ALA A 47 -11.46 9.48 15.01
N SER A 48 -10.42 8.72 15.36
CA SER A 48 -9.11 8.78 14.73
C SER A 48 -8.70 7.40 14.23
N LEU A 49 -7.97 7.37 13.10
CA LEU A 49 -7.26 6.18 12.64
C LEU A 49 -6.19 5.73 13.65
N GLY A 50 -5.65 6.67 14.41
CA GLY A 50 -4.45 6.46 15.20
C GLY A 50 -3.21 6.28 14.33
N TRP A 51 -2.06 6.06 14.96
CA TRP A 51 -0.79 5.86 14.26
C TRP A 51 -0.84 4.65 13.33
N THR A 52 -1.25 3.49 13.86
CA THR A 52 -1.31 2.23 13.09
C THR A 52 -2.25 2.34 11.88
N GLY A 53 -3.44 2.91 12.07
CA GLY A 53 -4.40 3.11 10.98
C GLY A 53 -3.92 4.11 9.93
N ALA A 54 -3.25 5.18 10.35
CA ALA A 54 -2.67 6.15 9.42
C ALA A 54 -1.56 5.54 8.56
N VAL A 55 -0.69 4.72 9.16
CA VAL A 55 0.36 3.98 8.44
C VAL A 55 -0.26 2.97 7.48
N ALA A 56 -1.32 2.25 7.91
CA ALA A 56 -2.03 1.31 7.06
C ALA A 56 -2.64 2.01 5.83
N LEU A 57 -3.27 3.17 6.03
CA LEU A 57 -3.82 3.97 4.93
C LEU A 57 -2.75 4.30 3.89
N CYS A 58 -1.61 4.81 4.33
CA CYS A 58 -0.51 5.16 3.43
C CYS A 58 0.11 3.94 2.73
N THR A 59 0.19 2.81 3.40
CA THR A 59 0.78 1.59 2.85
C THR A 59 -0.13 0.96 1.80
N ILE A 60 -1.41 0.82 2.13
CA ILE A 60 -2.39 0.18 1.24
C ILE A 60 -2.65 1.06 0.01
N PHE A 61 -2.81 2.36 0.23
CA PHE A 61 -3.13 3.34 -0.81
C PHE A 61 -1.92 4.15 -1.25
N ARG A 62 -0.74 3.55 -1.28
CA ARG A 62 0.51 4.24 -1.63
C ARG A 62 0.51 4.89 -3.01
N ALA A 63 -0.32 4.41 -3.94
CA ALA A 63 -0.48 5.00 -5.27
C ALA A 63 -1.48 6.17 -5.31
N SER A 64 -2.07 6.54 -4.17
CA SER A 64 -3.05 7.62 -4.10
C SER A 64 -2.44 8.97 -4.46
N GLN A 65 -3.06 9.66 -5.40
CA GLN A 65 -2.69 11.03 -5.76
C GLN A 65 -3.10 12.02 -4.67
N VAL A 66 -4.19 11.72 -3.97
CA VAL A 66 -4.64 12.53 -2.82
C VAL A 66 -3.56 12.53 -1.74
N LEU A 67 -3.05 11.35 -1.37
CA LEU A 67 -1.99 11.25 -0.36
C LEU A 67 -0.67 11.86 -0.85
N ALA A 68 -0.29 11.63 -2.08
CA ALA A 68 0.92 12.22 -2.66
C ALA A 68 0.87 13.75 -2.61
N GLY A 69 -0.29 14.34 -2.87
CA GLY A 69 -0.49 15.79 -2.85
C GLY A 69 -0.30 16.42 -1.48
N VAL A 70 -0.73 15.74 -0.41
CA VAL A 70 -0.60 16.29 0.97
C VAL A 70 0.71 15.92 1.64
N LEU A 71 1.38 14.86 1.20
CA LEU A 71 2.63 14.39 1.79
C LEU A 71 3.89 14.78 0.99
N GLY A 72 3.69 15.35 -0.17
CA GLY A 72 4.81 15.74 -1.04
C GLY A 72 5.47 14.56 -1.75
N GLY A 73 4.71 13.50 -2.00
CA GLY A 73 5.18 12.30 -2.66
C GLY A 73 4.87 11.04 -1.87
N GLU A 74 5.71 10.02 -1.99
CA GLU A 74 5.52 8.76 -1.28
C GLU A 74 5.75 8.93 0.23
N ALA A 75 4.86 8.33 1.02
CA ALA A 75 4.83 8.51 2.48
C ALA A 75 5.90 7.74 3.24
N THR A 76 6.56 6.76 2.60
CA THR A 76 7.44 5.80 3.30
C THR A 76 8.55 6.47 4.10
N ASP A 77 9.29 7.39 3.49
CA ASP A 77 10.41 8.06 4.17
C ASP A 77 9.93 8.89 5.36
N MET A 78 8.81 9.58 5.21
CA MET A 78 8.23 10.38 6.30
C MET A 78 7.73 9.49 7.44
N ILE A 79 7.08 8.37 7.12
CA ILE A 79 6.63 7.40 8.13
C ILE A 79 7.83 6.85 8.89
N LEU A 80 8.91 6.48 8.22
CA LEU A 80 10.12 5.98 8.87
C LEU A 80 10.75 7.04 9.77
N ALA A 81 10.81 8.30 9.31
CA ALA A 81 11.31 9.41 10.13
C ALA A 81 10.48 9.60 11.40
N LEU A 82 9.15 9.53 11.30
CA LEU A 82 8.26 9.65 12.45
C LEU A 82 8.32 8.43 13.37
N ALA A 83 8.48 7.23 12.79
CA ALA A 83 8.54 5.99 13.56
C ALA A 83 9.81 5.90 14.42
N PHE A 84 10.93 6.36 13.88
CA PHE A 84 12.23 6.26 14.53
C PHE A 84 12.74 7.59 15.12
N GLU A 85 11.83 8.47 15.45
CA GLU A 85 12.15 9.78 16.06
C GLU A 85 12.97 9.63 17.34
N ASP A 86 12.61 8.63 18.19
CA ASP A 86 13.27 8.34 19.46
C ASP A 86 14.07 7.03 19.46
N ALA A 87 14.22 6.37 18.31
CA ALA A 87 14.88 5.07 18.22
C ALA A 87 15.66 4.95 16.91
N THR A 88 16.92 4.55 16.99
CA THR A 88 17.73 4.29 15.81
C THR A 88 17.58 2.82 15.40
N PRO A 89 17.01 2.53 14.22
CA PRO A 89 16.87 1.15 13.78
C PRO A 89 18.23 0.56 13.38
N ASN A 90 18.39 -0.73 13.65
CA ASN A 90 19.52 -1.48 13.15
C ASN A 90 19.08 -2.16 11.84
N TYR A 91 19.44 -1.57 10.71
CA TYR A 91 19.06 -2.10 9.41
C TYR A 91 19.88 -3.35 9.08
N PRO A 92 19.25 -4.54 8.98
CA PRO A 92 19.97 -5.73 8.55
C PRO A 92 20.43 -5.57 7.10
N LYS A 93 21.62 -6.09 6.79
CA LYS A 93 22.08 -6.15 5.42
C LYS A 93 21.17 -7.07 4.62
N THR A 94 20.56 -6.55 3.56
CA THR A 94 19.77 -7.37 2.64
C THR A 94 20.66 -7.91 1.54
N MET A 95 20.41 -9.16 1.12
CA MET A 95 21.11 -9.78 0.01
C MET A 95 20.43 -9.46 -1.33
N GLY A 96 19.97 -8.23 -1.50
CA GLY A 96 19.36 -7.73 -2.74
C GLY A 96 17.95 -8.23 -3.03
N GLY A 97 17.27 -8.86 -2.08
CA GLY A 97 15.88 -9.30 -2.22
C GLY A 97 15.63 -10.46 -3.20
N LYS A 98 16.67 -10.92 -3.91
CA LYS A 98 16.55 -11.98 -4.92
C LYS A 98 16.43 -13.37 -4.32
N ILE A 99 17.00 -13.59 -3.15
CA ILE A 99 17.08 -14.90 -2.48
C ILE A 99 15.69 -15.44 -2.06
N TRP A 100 14.72 -14.57 -1.86
CA TRP A 100 13.40 -14.95 -1.38
C TRP A 100 12.38 -15.21 -2.49
N TRP A 101 12.78 -15.01 -3.76
CA TRP A 101 11.86 -15.03 -4.89
C TRP A 101 12.29 -16.05 -5.93
N ASN A 102 11.39 -17.00 -6.23
CA ASN A 102 11.53 -17.90 -7.36
C ASN A 102 11.05 -17.22 -8.63
N GLN A 103 11.84 -17.34 -9.70
CA GLN A 103 11.45 -16.85 -11.01
C GLN A 103 10.45 -17.83 -11.63
N MET A 104 9.25 -17.34 -11.92
CA MET A 104 8.17 -18.15 -12.51
C MET A 104 8.02 -17.94 -14.01
N GLY A 105 8.89 -17.11 -14.62
CA GLY A 105 8.83 -16.77 -16.03
C GLY A 105 8.31 -15.38 -16.29
N GLU A 106 7.90 -15.15 -17.53
CA GLU A 106 7.36 -13.86 -17.97
C GLU A 106 5.93 -14.03 -18.47
N TYR A 107 5.12 -12.99 -18.29
CA TYR A 107 3.77 -12.92 -18.81
C TYR A 107 3.49 -11.49 -19.29
N ARG A 108 3.16 -11.35 -20.58
CA ARG A 108 2.88 -10.06 -21.23
C ARG A 108 3.96 -8.99 -21.00
N GLY A 109 5.23 -9.41 -21.00
CA GLY A 109 6.38 -8.53 -20.78
C GLY A 109 6.71 -8.24 -19.34
N TYR A 110 5.98 -8.81 -18.40
CA TYR A 110 6.22 -8.67 -16.95
C TYR A 110 6.87 -9.93 -16.39
N LYS A 111 7.82 -9.73 -15.48
CA LYS A 111 8.45 -10.84 -14.75
C LYS A 111 7.52 -11.31 -13.64
N ILE A 112 7.24 -12.59 -13.58
CA ILE A 112 6.44 -13.20 -12.52
C ILE A 112 7.36 -13.90 -11.53
N GLN A 113 7.18 -13.59 -10.25
CA GLN A 113 7.96 -14.18 -9.16
C GLN A 113 7.02 -14.67 -8.06
N GLN A 114 7.41 -15.75 -7.40
CA GLN A 114 6.71 -16.28 -6.22
C GLN A 114 7.64 -16.24 -5.02
N ASN A 115 7.14 -15.70 -3.91
CA ASN A 115 7.91 -15.66 -2.67
C ASN A 115 8.02 -17.08 -2.07
N MET A 116 9.22 -17.45 -1.68
CA MET A 116 9.52 -18.79 -1.15
C MET A 116 8.92 -19.08 0.21
N ILE A 117 8.60 -18.04 0.98
CA ILE A 117 8.06 -18.18 2.34
C ILE A 117 6.54 -18.02 2.36
N SER A 118 6.05 -16.90 1.86
CA SER A 118 4.63 -16.57 1.89
C SER A 118 3.83 -17.25 0.79
N GLY A 119 4.49 -17.63 -0.31
CA GLY A 119 3.85 -18.24 -1.48
C GLY A 119 3.10 -17.24 -2.37
N HIS A 120 3.09 -15.95 -2.03
CA HIS A 120 2.41 -14.99 -2.89
C HIS A 120 3.22 -14.69 -4.15
N TYR A 121 2.49 -14.26 -5.20
CA TYR A 121 3.08 -13.89 -6.48
C TYR A 121 3.17 -12.39 -6.61
N ARG A 122 4.17 -11.92 -7.36
CA ARG A 122 4.28 -10.53 -7.79
C ARG A 122 4.64 -10.45 -9.27
N ALA A 123 4.21 -9.37 -9.90
CA ALA A 123 4.63 -9.02 -11.24
C ALA A 123 5.52 -7.78 -11.19
N LEU A 124 6.64 -7.83 -11.89
CA LEU A 124 7.58 -6.71 -12.01
C LEU A 124 7.62 -6.23 -13.45
N ASN A 125 7.75 -4.91 -13.63
CA ASN A 125 8.01 -4.32 -14.94
C ASN A 125 9.48 -4.48 -15.35
N GLN A 126 9.88 -3.87 -16.46
CA GLN A 126 11.26 -3.96 -16.96
C GLN A 126 12.29 -3.25 -16.07
N GLU A 127 11.84 -2.29 -15.26
CA GLU A 127 12.64 -1.57 -14.27
C GLU A 127 12.69 -2.26 -12.91
N ASP A 128 12.18 -3.50 -12.82
CA ASP A 128 12.06 -4.29 -11.59
C ASP A 128 11.15 -3.66 -10.52
N GLU A 129 10.24 -2.79 -10.93
CA GLU A 129 9.23 -2.21 -10.04
C GLU A 129 8.01 -3.13 -9.94
N ARG A 130 7.48 -3.29 -8.74
CA ARG A 130 6.29 -4.12 -8.51
C ARG A 130 5.03 -3.45 -9.06
N VAL A 131 4.35 -4.15 -9.97
CA VAL A 131 3.11 -3.70 -10.60
C VAL A 131 1.88 -4.25 -9.88
N TYR A 132 1.94 -5.50 -9.45
CA TYR A 132 0.81 -6.18 -8.80
C TYR A 132 1.29 -7.34 -7.94
N SER A 133 0.52 -7.70 -6.91
CA SER A 133 0.76 -8.85 -6.05
C SER A 133 -0.55 -9.55 -5.70
N SER A 134 -0.53 -10.87 -5.61
CA SER A 134 -1.67 -11.67 -5.17
C SER A 134 -1.20 -13.04 -4.70
N PHE A 135 -1.96 -13.71 -3.85
CA PHE A 135 -1.74 -15.11 -3.54
C PHE A 135 -2.22 -16.05 -4.65
N GLU A 136 -2.95 -15.53 -5.63
CA GLU A 136 -3.45 -16.29 -6.76
C GLU A 136 -2.79 -15.83 -8.06
N LEU A 137 -2.09 -16.75 -8.74
CA LEU A 137 -1.41 -16.46 -10.01
C LEU A 137 -2.38 -15.96 -11.08
N GLU A 138 -3.60 -16.54 -11.15
CA GLU A 138 -4.59 -16.15 -12.14
C GLU A 138 -5.07 -14.70 -11.95
N LYS A 139 -5.11 -14.20 -10.72
CA LYS A 139 -5.41 -12.79 -10.45
C LYS A 139 -4.30 -11.87 -10.94
N VAL A 140 -3.04 -12.28 -10.77
CA VAL A 140 -1.89 -11.52 -11.30
C VAL A 140 -1.99 -11.44 -12.82
N LYS A 141 -2.20 -12.57 -13.50
CA LYS A 141 -2.33 -12.62 -14.95
C LYS A 141 -3.52 -11.81 -15.44
N GLY A 142 -4.68 -11.91 -14.78
CA GLY A 142 -5.87 -11.14 -15.12
C GLY A 142 -5.64 -9.64 -15.02
N HIS A 143 -4.92 -9.17 -14.00
CA HIS A 143 -4.56 -7.76 -13.87
C HIS A 143 -3.64 -7.30 -15.01
N LEU A 144 -2.64 -8.11 -15.35
CA LEU A 144 -1.72 -7.81 -16.45
C LEU A 144 -2.45 -7.80 -17.81
N ASP A 145 -3.45 -8.66 -18.00
CA ASP A 145 -4.30 -8.66 -19.18
C ASP A 145 -5.07 -7.34 -19.31
N GLN A 146 -5.55 -6.78 -18.21
CA GLN A 146 -6.24 -5.49 -18.21
C GLN A 146 -5.30 -4.32 -18.53
N LEU A 147 -4.05 -4.39 -18.09
CA LEU A 147 -3.04 -3.36 -18.37
C LEU A 147 -2.62 -3.36 -19.85
N ASN A 148 -2.60 -4.53 -20.50
CA ASN A 148 -2.14 -4.70 -21.87
C ASN A 148 -3.11 -5.56 -22.69
N PRO A 149 -4.34 -5.07 -22.93
CA PRO A 149 -5.37 -5.88 -23.57
C PRO A 149 -5.08 -6.23 -25.05
N ALA A 150 -4.14 -5.53 -25.69
CA ALA A 150 -3.78 -5.71 -27.11
C ALA A 150 -2.69 -6.78 -27.35
N TRP A 151 -2.19 -7.42 -26.31
CA TRP A 151 -1.18 -8.48 -26.45
C TRP A 151 -1.75 -9.73 -27.09
#